data_9983f2fe7c5083a0d1e55cd1e63c8bb6
#
_entry.id   9983f2fe7c5083a0d1e55cd1e63c8bb6
#
_cell.length_a   1.000
_cell.length_b   1.000
_cell.length_c   1.000
_cell.angle_alpha   90.00
_cell.angle_beta   90.00
_cell.angle_gamma   90.00
#
_symmetry.space_group_name_H-M   'P 1'
#
loop_
_entity.id
_entity.type
_entity.pdbx_description
1 polymer ?
#
loop_
_entity_poly.entity_id
_entity_poly.type
_entity_poly.pdbx_seq_one_letter_code
_entity_poly.pdbx_strand_id
1 'polypeptide(L)'
;AAAREGLSTSLLSRWTGFGKVGSALFGGVVAISMVGWFGVQNAVFGQGMAEIVPFTDFLGTQEILPGIMAGITPEYIFWAIITGLGITLLVVFGIKAIANFATVFVPLFVIVVIVAAAIILQNHSLTELLTTPSGTGAVAGRGNHHGGGRLHCGRHLHARLRAIPEERHQVFWMTLIGTFVGELGMNLLAVLLAHAMGTENIVDIMMGTSGIIGVIIVVASTVKLNDINLYSSSLGLATMINALFNKAISRNGLVWALGIVGTLLSVIGIINYFTNFLTLLGVAIPPVAGIMVVDYFILKRSRATLDASRAKGELPEKVEKWNPSPSSAGSPVSPWARSPAS
;
A
#
# COMPACT_ATOMS: atom_id res chain seq x y z
N ALA A 1 -15.27 -0.27 10.75
CA ALA A 1 -16.32 0.27 9.88
C ALA A 1 -16.56 -0.66 8.68
N ALA A 2 -15.64 -0.78 7.75
CA ALA A 2 -15.78 -1.57 6.52
C ALA A 2 -16.24 -3.02 6.78
N ALA A 3 -15.60 -3.73 7.71
CA ALA A 3 -15.98 -5.10 8.08
C ALA A 3 -17.40 -5.19 8.64
N ARG A 4 -17.82 -4.20 9.45
CA ARG A 4 -19.17 -4.17 10.00
C ARG A 4 -20.25 -3.97 8.94
N GLU A 5 -19.96 -3.12 7.95
CA GLU A 5 -20.93 -2.77 6.91
C GLU A 5 -20.88 -3.71 5.69
N GLY A 6 -19.94 -4.66 5.66
CA GLY A 6 -19.75 -5.56 4.51
C GLY A 6 -19.29 -4.84 3.24
N LEU A 7 -18.76 -3.61 3.37
CA LEU A 7 -18.38 -2.75 2.25
C LEU A 7 -16.88 -2.56 2.19
N SER A 8 -16.32 -2.41 0.99
CA SER A 8 -14.93 -1.96 0.85
C SER A 8 -14.78 -0.52 1.36
N THR A 9 -13.61 -0.12 1.85
CA THR A 9 -13.40 1.24 2.39
C THR A 9 -13.62 2.31 1.32
N SER A 10 -13.20 2.05 0.08
CA SER A 10 -13.46 2.96 -1.05
C SER A 10 -14.95 3.12 -1.34
N LEU A 11 -15.74 2.07 -1.15
CA LEU A 11 -17.19 2.15 -1.31
C LEU A 11 -17.84 2.82 -0.10
N LEU A 12 -17.39 2.49 1.12
CA LEU A 12 -17.89 3.09 2.36
C LEU A 12 -17.64 4.61 2.41
N SER A 13 -16.57 5.11 1.79
CA SER A 13 -16.29 6.55 1.73
C SER A 13 -17.40 7.38 1.12
N ARG A 14 -18.28 6.77 0.30
CA ARG A 14 -19.48 7.44 -0.25
C ARG A 14 -20.47 7.89 0.83
N TRP A 15 -20.55 7.14 1.92
CA TRP A 15 -21.45 7.40 3.05
C TRP A 15 -20.74 7.90 4.30
N THR A 16 -19.39 8.03 4.24
CA THR A 16 -18.57 8.51 5.35
C THR A 16 -17.71 9.69 4.93
N GLY A 17 -18.24 10.88 5.04
CA GLY A 17 -17.54 12.15 4.87
C GLY A 17 -17.47 12.72 3.46
N PHE A 18 -17.55 11.91 2.38
CA PHE A 18 -17.20 12.38 1.05
C PHE A 18 -18.34 12.48 0.03
N GLY A 19 -19.37 11.64 0.13
CA GLY A 19 -20.38 11.51 -0.93
C GLY A 19 -19.84 10.80 -2.19
N LYS A 20 -20.66 10.73 -3.25
CA LYS A 20 -20.33 10.02 -4.50
C LYS A 20 -19.09 10.60 -5.18
N VAL A 21 -19.01 11.91 -5.32
CA VAL A 21 -17.92 12.62 -6.02
C VAL A 21 -16.66 12.63 -5.16
N GLY A 22 -16.79 12.92 -3.85
CA GLY A 22 -15.63 12.91 -2.94
C GLY A 22 -14.98 11.52 -2.82
N SER A 23 -15.79 10.44 -2.90
CA SER A 23 -15.26 9.08 -2.92
C SER A 23 -14.42 8.77 -4.17
N ALA A 24 -14.64 9.51 -5.27
CA ALA A 24 -13.81 9.42 -6.46
C ALA A 24 -12.38 9.90 -6.20
N LEU A 25 -12.23 10.99 -5.43
CA LEU A 25 -10.90 11.47 -5.02
C LEU A 25 -10.17 10.43 -4.17
N PHE A 26 -10.87 9.81 -3.22
CA PHE A 26 -10.31 8.71 -2.43
C PHE A 26 -9.87 7.53 -3.32
N GLY A 27 -10.72 7.12 -4.28
CA GLY A 27 -10.38 6.09 -5.27
C GLY A 27 -9.13 6.45 -6.08
N GLY A 28 -9.00 7.72 -6.49
CA GLY A 28 -7.83 8.25 -7.20
C GLY A 28 -6.56 8.22 -6.35
N VAL A 29 -6.63 8.67 -5.09
CA VAL A 29 -5.49 8.61 -4.15
C VAL A 29 -5.03 7.17 -3.95
N VAL A 30 -5.96 6.22 -3.77
CA VAL A 30 -5.63 4.80 -3.66
C VAL A 30 -4.97 4.28 -4.95
N ALA A 31 -5.51 4.64 -6.12
CA ALA A 31 -4.96 4.19 -7.40
C ALA A 31 -3.52 4.69 -7.61
N ILE A 32 -3.27 5.98 -7.36
CA ILE A 32 -1.94 6.60 -7.48
C ILE A 32 -0.97 5.98 -6.47
N SER A 33 -1.39 5.82 -5.22
CA SER A 33 -0.59 5.19 -4.17
C SER A 33 -0.15 3.78 -4.56
N MET A 34 -1.09 2.98 -5.02
CA MET A 34 -0.84 1.57 -5.32
C MET A 34 0.00 1.38 -6.59
N VAL A 35 -0.22 2.20 -7.62
CA VAL A 35 0.61 2.14 -8.82
C VAL A 35 2.04 2.65 -8.56
N GLY A 36 2.19 3.64 -7.68
CA GLY A 36 3.50 4.09 -7.23
C GLY A 36 4.23 2.98 -6.45
N TRP A 37 3.55 2.31 -5.51
CA TRP A 37 4.10 1.13 -4.82
C TRP A 37 4.44 0.00 -5.77
N PHE A 38 3.63 -0.26 -6.80
CA PHE A 38 3.96 -1.23 -7.85
C PHE A 38 5.28 -0.85 -8.52
N GLY A 39 5.47 0.41 -8.90
CA GLY A 39 6.71 0.88 -9.52
C GLY A 39 7.94 0.70 -8.61
N VAL A 40 7.84 1.09 -7.33
CA VAL A 40 8.92 0.95 -6.35
C VAL A 40 9.29 -0.52 -6.13
N GLN A 41 8.31 -1.38 -5.92
CA GLN A 41 8.56 -2.81 -5.67
C GLN A 41 9.05 -3.53 -6.92
N ASN A 42 8.60 -3.12 -8.11
CA ASN A 42 9.12 -3.64 -9.35
C ASN A 42 10.57 -3.21 -9.60
N ALA A 43 10.96 -2.01 -9.13
CA ALA A 43 12.36 -1.57 -9.14
C ALA A 43 13.23 -2.46 -8.26
N VAL A 44 12.80 -2.73 -7.02
CA VAL A 44 13.51 -3.67 -6.11
C VAL A 44 13.61 -5.07 -6.71
N PHE A 45 12.55 -5.54 -7.38
CA PHE A 45 12.58 -6.82 -8.08
C PHE A 45 13.63 -6.81 -9.21
N GLY A 46 13.66 -5.75 -10.03
CA GLY A 46 14.61 -5.60 -11.13
C GLY A 46 16.07 -5.61 -10.63
N GLN A 47 16.35 -4.88 -9.54
CA GLN A 47 17.66 -4.90 -8.88
C GLN A 47 18.01 -6.29 -8.38
N GLY A 48 17.10 -6.96 -7.67
CA GLY A 48 17.34 -8.31 -7.15
C GLY A 48 17.56 -9.35 -8.24
N MET A 49 16.88 -9.23 -9.37
CA MET A 49 17.06 -10.14 -10.51
C MET A 49 18.41 -9.91 -11.21
N ALA A 50 18.86 -8.66 -11.30
CA ALA A 50 20.19 -8.37 -11.83
C ALA A 50 21.30 -9.01 -10.98
N GLU A 51 21.14 -9.05 -9.65
CA GLU A 51 22.06 -9.75 -8.75
C GLU A 51 22.02 -11.29 -8.88
N ILE A 52 20.81 -11.86 -9.10
CA ILE A 52 20.63 -13.32 -9.18
C ILE A 52 21.07 -13.86 -10.55
N VAL A 53 20.73 -13.14 -11.62
CA VAL A 53 20.97 -13.57 -13.01
C VAL A 53 21.57 -12.40 -13.79
N PRO A 54 22.87 -12.16 -13.63
CA PRO A 54 23.55 -11.08 -14.33
C PRO A 54 23.67 -11.37 -15.83
N PHE A 55 23.36 -10.39 -16.66
CA PHE A 55 23.56 -10.40 -18.12
C PHE A 55 24.60 -9.33 -18.53
N THR A 56 25.59 -9.13 -17.69
CA THR A 56 26.60 -8.07 -17.81
C THR A 56 27.31 -8.06 -19.15
N ASP A 57 27.60 -9.23 -19.71
CA ASP A 57 28.32 -9.37 -20.99
C ASP A 57 27.48 -8.97 -22.20
N PHE A 58 26.15 -8.97 -22.08
CA PHE A 58 25.23 -8.70 -23.17
C PHE A 58 24.62 -7.30 -23.12
N LEU A 59 24.22 -6.83 -21.93
CA LEU A 59 23.46 -5.58 -21.75
C LEU A 59 24.32 -4.41 -21.25
N GLY A 60 25.47 -4.69 -20.66
CA GLY A 60 26.34 -3.68 -20.06
C GLY A 60 25.91 -3.27 -18.64
N THR A 61 26.91 -2.84 -17.85
CA THR A 61 26.74 -2.45 -16.44
C THR A 61 26.80 -0.94 -16.22
N GLN A 62 27.00 -0.15 -17.26
CA GLN A 62 27.12 1.31 -17.14
C GLN A 62 25.73 1.93 -16.92
N GLU A 63 25.65 2.89 -16.01
CA GLU A 63 24.44 3.68 -15.81
C GLU A 63 24.08 4.43 -17.09
N ILE A 64 22.80 4.41 -17.47
CA ILE A 64 22.32 5.05 -18.71
C ILE A 64 22.44 6.57 -18.63
N LEU A 65 22.15 7.15 -17.46
CA LEU A 65 22.25 8.59 -17.18
C LEU A 65 22.93 8.81 -15.84
N PRO A 66 24.29 8.74 -15.78
CA PRO A 66 25.01 8.93 -14.53
C PRO A 66 24.68 10.27 -13.87
N GLY A 67 24.39 10.24 -12.57
CA GLY A 67 24.07 11.43 -11.78
C GLY A 67 22.61 11.92 -11.87
N ILE A 68 21.82 11.44 -12.84
CA ILE A 68 20.37 11.78 -12.96
C ILE A 68 19.52 10.56 -12.53
N MET A 69 19.95 9.37 -12.96
CA MET A 69 19.25 8.11 -12.71
C MET A 69 20.24 7.10 -12.10
N ALA A 70 20.63 7.34 -10.86
CA ALA A 70 21.60 6.49 -10.17
C ALA A 70 21.08 5.04 -10.08
N GLY A 71 21.95 4.07 -10.37
CA GLY A 71 21.65 2.63 -10.30
C GLY A 71 20.78 2.11 -11.44
N ILE A 72 20.48 2.91 -12.48
CA ILE A 72 19.70 2.46 -13.63
C ILE A 72 20.62 2.01 -14.76
N THR A 73 20.80 0.70 -14.83
CA THR A 73 21.57 0.02 -15.88
C THR A 73 20.65 -0.58 -16.93
N PRO A 74 21.14 -0.89 -18.15
CA PRO A 74 20.35 -1.62 -19.15
C PRO A 74 19.80 -2.95 -18.62
N GLU A 75 20.56 -3.64 -17.81
CA GLU A 75 20.20 -4.89 -17.17
C GLU A 75 19.05 -4.71 -16.19
N TYR A 76 19.11 -3.70 -15.34
CA TYR A 76 18.01 -3.32 -14.45
C TYR A 76 16.73 -3.04 -15.25
N ILE A 77 16.80 -2.25 -16.33
CA ILE A 77 15.65 -1.93 -17.17
C ILE A 77 15.05 -3.18 -17.79
N PHE A 78 15.88 -4.07 -18.31
CA PHE A 78 15.43 -5.34 -18.88
C PHE A 78 14.61 -6.14 -17.86
N TRP A 79 15.15 -6.34 -16.66
CA TRP A 79 14.45 -7.06 -15.61
C TRP A 79 13.20 -6.32 -15.13
N ALA A 80 13.25 -5.01 -14.96
CA ALA A 80 12.09 -4.22 -14.55
C ALA A 80 10.93 -4.30 -15.56
N ILE A 81 11.22 -4.33 -16.87
CA ILE A 81 10.21 -4.50 -17.92
C ILE A 81 9.62 -5.91 -17.89
N ILE A 82 10.46 -6.94 -17.90
CA ILE A 82 10.01 -8.34 -17.92
C ILE A 82 9.14 -8.63 -16.70
N THR A 83 9.60 -8.23 -15.52
CA THR A 83 8.90 -8.52 -14.26
C THR A 83 7.62 -7.71 -14.13
N GLY A 84 7.64 -6.42 -14.47
CA GLY A 84 6.46 -5.57 -14.44
C GLY A 84 5.36 -6.06 -15.39
N LEU A 85 5.71 -6.43 -16.61
CA LEU A 85 4.77 -7.02 -17.57
C LEU A 85 4.33 -8.42 -17.15
N GLY A 86 5.25 -9.24 -16.62
CA GLY A 86 4.94 -10.59 -16.12
C GLY A 86 3.94 -10.55 -14.97
N ILE A 87 4.13 -9.68 -13.98
CA ILE A 87 3.18 -9.49 -12.88
C ILE A 87 1.84 -8.95 -13.40
N THR A 88 1.86 -8.01 -14.34
CA THR A 88 0.64 -7.49 -14.97
C THR A 88 -0.16 -8.61 -15.63
N LEU A 89 0.50 -9.48 -16.37
CA LEU A 89 -0.09 -10.66 -16.99
C LEU A 89 -0.71 -11.60 -15.95
N LEU A 90 0.01 -11.89 -14.86
CA LEU A 90 -0.49 -12.73 -13.77
C LEU A 90 -1.75 -12.13 -13.12
N VAL A 91 -1.81 -10.82 -12.94
CA VAL A 91 -2.99 -10.14 -12.37
C VAL A 91 -4.19 -10.18 -13.31
N VAL A 92 -3.97 -10.08 -14.61
CA VAL A 92 -5.04 -10.19 -15.64
C VAL A 92 -5.66 -11.58 -15.65
N PHE A 93 -4.83 -12.64 -15.62
CA PHE A 93 -5.31 -14.03 -15.73
C PHE A 93 -5.82 -14.64 -14.43
N GLY A 94 -5.50 -14.05 -13.28
CA GLY A 94 -6.13 -14.40 -12.01
C GLY A 94 -5.23 -14.86 -10.89
N ILE A 95 -5.69 -14.53 -9.70
CA ILE A 95 -4.96 -14.46 -8.42
C ILE A 95 -4.81 -15.82 -7.70
N LYS A 96 -5.53 -16.89 -8.11
CA LYS A 96 -5.62 -18.12 -7.29
C LYS A 96 -4.29 -18.82 -7.06
N ALA A 97 -3.40 -18.81 -8.04
CA ALA A 97 -2.08 -19.44 -7.91
C ALA A 97 -1.15 -18.67 -6.96
N ILE A 98 -1.27 -17.35 -6.93
CA ILE A 98 -0.40 -16.45 -6.16
C ILE A 98 -0.77 -16.42 -4.66
N ALA A 99 -2.03 -16.70 -4.31
CA ALA A 99 -2.47 -16.71 -2.92
C ALA A 99 -1.72 -17.77 -2.07
N ASN A 100 -1.49 -18.94 -2.64
CA ASN A 100 -0.75 -20.01 -1.97
C ASN A 100 0.74 -19.69 -1.82
N PHE A 101 1.32 -18.99 -2.80
CA PHE A 101 2.70 -18.55 -2.78
C PHE A 101 3.01 -17.62 -1.58
N ALA A 102 2.14 -16.65 -1.32
CA ALA A 102 2.32 -15.71 -0.21
C ALA A 102 2.33 -16.39 1.17
N THR A 103 1.57 -17.47 1.33
CA THR A 103 1.47 -18.19 2.61
C THR A 103 2.82 -18.77 3.02
N VAL A 104 3.68 -19.07 2.06
CA VAL A 104 5.04 -19.61 2.30
C VAL A 104 6.08 -18.49 2.36
N PHE A 105 6.06 -17.58 1.38
CA PHE A 105 7.15 -16.60 1.24
C PHE A 105 7.09 -15.45 2.24
N VAL A 106 5.92 -15.06 2.74
CA VAL A 106 5.84 -13.99 3.76
C VAL A 106 6.44 -14.42 5.11
N PRO A 107 6.12 -15.59 5.68
CA PRO A 107 6.81 -16.07 6.87
C PRO A 107 8.31 -16.26 6.65
N LEU A 108 8.71 -16.78 5.49
CA LEU A 108 10.12 -16.99 5.15
C LEU A 108 10.89 -15.66 5.07
N PHE A 109 10.28 -14.61 4.49
CA PHE A 109 10.86 -13.27 4.49
C PHE A 109 11.08 -12.73 5.91
N VAL A 110 10.10 -12.89 6.80
CA VAL A 110 10.24 -12.47 8.21
C VAL A 110 11.39 -13.23 8.90
N ILE A 111 11.50 -14.54 8.67
CA ILE A 111 12.59 -15.34 9.21
C ILE A 111 13.94 -14.83 8.71
N VAL A 112 14.10 -14.58 7.41
CA VAL A 112 15.36 -14.09 6.83
C VAL A 112 15.75 -12.72 7.38
N VAL A 113 14.79 -11.80 7.54
CA VAL A 113 15.05 -10.49 8.15
C VAL A 113 15.49 -10.63 9.62
N ILE A 114 14.89 -11.54 10.37
CA ILE A 114 15.30 -11.82 11.76
C ILE A 114 16.71 -12.43 11.80
N VAL A 115 17.02 -13.36 10.89
CA VAL A 115 18.36 -13.94 10.77
C VAL A 115 19.40 -12.88 10.40
N ALA A 116 19.10 -12.02 9.42
CA ALA A 116 19.95 -10.90 9.04
C ALA A 116 20.23 -9.97 10.23
N ALA A 117 19.21 -9.63 11.02
CA ALA A 117 19.35 -8.85 12.24
C ALA A 117 20.22 -9.56 13.28
N ALA A 118 20.05 -10.88 13.48
CA ALA A 118 20.86 -11.66 14.41
C ALA A 118 22.34 -11.68 13.99
N ILE A 119 22.64 -11.82 12.70
CA ILE A 119 23.99 -11.77 12.16
C ILE A 119 24.63 -10.40 12.43
N ILE A 120 23.92 -9.32 12.19
CA ILE A 120 24.42 -7.96 12.42
C ILE A 120 24.67 -7.71 13.92
N LEU A 121 23.76 -8.13 14.79
CA LEU A 121 23.91 -7.96 16.24
C LEU A 121 25.01 -8.84 16.86
N GLN A 122 25.52 -9.87 16.15
CA GLN A 122 26.74 -10.57 16.56
C GLN A 122 28.00 -9.75 16.29
N ASN A 123 27.98 -8.89 15.27
CA ASN A 123 29.14 -8.09 14.85
C ASN A 123 29.11 -6.66 15.39
N HIS A 124 27.95 -6.14 15.72
CA HIS A 124 27.73 -4.78 16.20
C HIS A 124 26.89 -4.79 17.47
N SER A 125 27.31 -4.05 18.50
CA SER A 125 26.48 -3.91 19.70
C SER A 125 25.26 -3.01 19.43
N LEU A 126 24.12 -3.34 20.04
CA LEU A 126 22.90 -2.53 19.90
C LEU A 126 23.15 -1.09 20.37
N THR A 127 23.95 -0.91 21.43
CA THR A 127 24.31 0.41 21.95
C THR A 127 25.12 1.20 20.91
N GLU A 128 26.08 0.58 20.25
CA GLU A 128 26.85 1.19 19.18
C GLU A 128 25.95 1.66 18.03
N LEU A 129 25.06 0.79 17.53
CA LEU A 129 24.12 1.12 16.45
C LEU A 129 23.13 2.25 16.81
N LEU A 130 22.78 2.40 18.08
CA LEU A 130 21.88 3.46 18.54
C LEU A 130 22.58 4.78 18.84
N THR A 131 23.89 4.76 19.14
CA THR A 131 24.65 5.95 19.57
C THR A 131 25.57 6.50 18.48
N THR A 132 25.97 5.69 17.51
CA THR A 132 26.81 6.15 16.40
C THR A 132 25.97 6.95 15.41
N PRO A 133 26.33 8.20 15.09
CA PRO A 133 25.62 8.96 14.07
C PRO A 133 25.71 8.23 12.73
N SER A 134 24.57 8.01 12.07
CA SER A 134 24.56 7.47 10.71
C SER A 134 25.30 8.44 9.78
N GLY A 135 26.32 7.98 9.08
CA GLY A 135 27.12 8.80 8.15
C GLY A 135 26.30 9.40 6.98
N THR A 136 25.11 8.90 6.76
CA THR A 136 24.09 9.48 5.90
C THR A 136 23.08 10.24 6.75
N GLY A 137 23.26 11.55 6.92
CA GLY A 137 22.42 12.43 7.77
C GLY A 137 20.92 12.48 7.41
N ALA A 138 20.41 11.52 6.66
CA ALA A 138 19.04 11.40 6.21
C ALA A 138 18.17 10.45 7.05
N VAL A 139 18.76 9.47 7.75
CA VAL A 139 17.98 8.38 8.36
C VAL A 139 17.35 8.75 9.70
N ALA A 140 18.08 9.49 10.55
CA ALA A 140 17.60 9.77 11.91
C ALA A 140 16.51 10.87 12.03
N GLY A 141 16.43 11.79 11.07
CA GLY A 141 15.49 12.92 11.14
C GLY A 141 14.14 12.73 10.41
N ARG A 142 14.00 11.72 9.58
CA ARG A 142 12.82 11.52 8.72
C ARG A 142 11.93 10.32 9.07
N GLY A 143 12.33 9.49 10.03
CA GLY A 143 11.58 8.28 10.41
C GLY A 143 10.20 8.53 11.03
N ASN A 144 9.92 9.74 11.52
CA ASN A 144 8.72 10.02 12.31
C ASN A 144 7.44 10.30 11.48
N HIS A 145 7.53 10.41 10.16
CA HIS A 145 6.36 10.78 9.34
C HIS A 145 5.80 9.65 8.46
N HIS A 146 6.41 8.46 8.48
CA HIS A 146 6.09 7.42 7.50
C HIS A 146 5.12 6.33 7.98
N GLY A 147 4.81 6.27 9.27
CA GLY A 147 4.01 5.18 9.85
C GLY A 147 2.50 5.18 9.51
N GLY A 148 1.92 6.31 9.12
CA GLY A 148 0.46 6.43 8.95
C GLY A 148 -0.11 5.86 7.64
N GLY A 149 0.67 5.83 6.58
CA GLY A 149 0.17 5.51 5.24
C GLY A 149 -0.02 4.03 4.94
N ARG A 150 0.71 3.15 5.60
CA ARG A 150 0.72 1.71 5.31
C ARG A 150 -0.48 0.94 5.86
N LEU A 151 -1.06 1.40 6.96
CA LEU A 151 -2.14 0.69 7.68
C LEU A 151 -3.43 0.51 6.88
N HIS A 152 -3.69 1.38 5.90
CA HIS A 152 -4.98 1.38 5.19
C HIS A 152 -5.04 0.41 4.03
N CYS A 153 -3.91 0.07 3.42
CA CYS A 153 -3.89 -0.67 2.18
C CYS A 153 -4.04 -2.18 2.34
N GLY A 154 -3.44 -2.77 3.35
CA GLY A 154 -3.54 -4.20 3.63
C GLY A 154 -4.95 -4.66 4.05
N ARG A 155 -5.74 -3.77 4.65
CA ARG A 155 -7.10 -4.09 5.11
C ARG A 155 -8.11 -4.31 4.00
N HIS A 156 -7.91 -3.70 2.84
CA HIS A 156 -8.90 -3.76 1.76
C HIS A 156 -8.95 -5.10 1.05
N LEU A 157 -7.85 -5.81 1.03
CA LEU A 157 -7.76 -7.06 0.30
C LEU A 157 -8.26 -8.24 1.12
N HIS A 158 -7.99 -8.25 2.44
CA HIS A 158 -8.50 -9.30 3.32
C HIS A 158 -10.03 -9.29 3.44
N ALA A 159 -10.67 -8.16 3.27
CA ALA A 159 -12.13 -8.06 3.30
C ALA A 159 -12.82 -8.73 2.09
N ARG A 160 -12.06 -9.06 1.01
CA ARG A 160 -12.62 -9.74 -0.17
C ARG A 160 -12.20 -11.19 -0.31
N LEU A 161 -11.13 -11.63 0.36
CA LEU A 161 -10.57 -12.97 0.14
C LEU A 161 -10.94 -13.99 1.22
N ARG A 162 -11.47 -13.57 2.35
CA ARG A 162 -12.03 -14.47 3.36
C ARG A 162 -13.01 -13.75 4.28
N ALA A 163 -13.95 -14.52 4.80
CA ALA A 163 -14.96 -14.12 5.75
C ALA A 163 -14.47 -13.03 6.71
N ILE A 164 -15.24 -11.97 6.80
CA ILE A 164 -15.15 -10.92 7.80
C ILE A 164 -14.89 -11.59 9.14
N PRO A 165 -13.87 -11.19 9.91
CA PRO A 165 -13.72 -11.70 11.26
C PRO A 165 -15.03 -11.50 11.98
N GLU A 166 -15.66 -12.57 12.38
CA GLU A 166 -17.02 -12.55 12.96
C GLU A 166 -17.05 -11.77 14.27
N GLU A 167 -15.87 -11.55 14.88
CA GLU A 167 -15.75 -10.88 16.16
C GLU A 167 -14.87 -9.62 16.11
N ARG A 168 -15.37 -8.52 16.71
CA ARG A 168 -14.65 -7.25 16.87
C ARG A 168 -13.29 -7.41 17.54
N HIS A 169 -13.17 -8.35 18.44
CA HIS A 169 -11.95 -8.70 19.16
C HIS A 169 -10.83 -9.18 18.22
N GLN A 170 -11.15 -10.00 17.22
CA GLN A 170 -10.17 -10.47 16.22
C GLN A 170 -9.63 -9.31 15.39
N VAL A 171 -10.50 -8.39 14.96
CA VAL A 171 -10.07 -7.18 14.21
C VAL A 171 -9.14 -6.31 15.06
N PHE A 172 -9.45 -6.16 16.34
CA PHE A 172 -8.61 -5.38 17.26
C PHE A 172 -7.22 -5.99 17.39
N TRP A 173 -7.12 -7.28 17.69
CA TRP A 173 -5.82 -7.95 17.86
C TRP A 173 -5.02 -8.03 16.55
N MET A 174 -5.67 -8.35 15.43
CA MET A 174 -5.01 -8.32 14.12
C MET A 174 -4.42 -6.94 13.81
N THR A 175 -5.16 -5.88 14.14
CA THR A 175 -4.69 -4.51 13.93
C THR A 175 -3.54 -4.16 14.87
N LEU A 176 -3.68 -4.47 16.16
CA LEU A 176 -2.67 -4.18 17.17
C LEU A 176 -1.34 -4.88 16.84
N ILE A 177 -1.39 -6.18 16.63
CA ILE A 177 -0.19 -6.99 16.30
C ILE A 177 0.39 -6.56 14.96
N GLY A 178 -0.45 -6.38 13.93
CA GLY A 178 0.00 -5.93 12.61
C GLY A 178 0.69 -4.56 12.65
N THR A 179 0.22 -3.64 13.51
CA THR A 179 0.82 -2.31 13.64
C THR A 179 2.11 -2.34 14.47
N PHE A 180 2.06 -2.91 15.67
CA PHE A 180 3.22 -2.83 16.57
C PHE A 180 4.32 -3.82 16.23
N VAL A 181 3.99 -5.06 15.89
CA VAL A 181 4.98 -6.07 15.54
C VAL A 181 5.29 -6.02 14.04
N GLY A 182 4.26 -6.01 13.20
CA GLY A 182 4.44 -6.06 11.74
C GLY A 182 5.01 -4.77 11.16
N GLU A 183 4.54 -3.59 11.59
CA GLU A 183 4.96 -2.33 11.01
C GLU A 183 6.07 -1.66 11.83
N LEU A 184 5.83 -1.35 13.09
CA LEU A 184 6.82 -0.68 13.91
C LEU A 184 8.06 -1.55 14.14
N GLY A 185 7.89 -2.84 14.47
CA GLY A 185 8.99 -3.77 14.68
C GLY A 185 9.84 -3.95 13.44
N MET A 186 9.22 -4.19 12.27
CA MET A 186 9.95 -4.37 11.01
C MET A 186 10.63 -3.09 10.52
N ASN A 187 10.01 -1.91 10.73
CA ASN A 187 10.65 -0.65 10.38
C ASN A 187 11.87 -0.37 11.28
N LEU A 188 11.78 -0.64 12.58
CA LEU A 188 12.93 -0.52 13.48
C LEU A 188 14.07 -1.46 13.08
N LEU A 189 13.73 -2.70 12.75
CA LEU A 189 14.70 -3.67 12.25
C LEU A 189 15.37 -3.20 10.96
N ALA A 190 14.57 -2.71 9.99
CA ALA A 190 15.09 -2.20 8.72
C ALA A 190 16.04 -1.01 8.92
N VAL A 191 15.73 -0.10 9.85
CA VAL A 191 16.64 1.02 10.19
C VAL A 191 17.94 0.53 10.80
N LEU A 192 17.91 -0.44 11.71
CA LEU A 192 19.11 -1.02 12.31
C LEU A 192 19.97 -1.73 11.26
N LEU A 193 19.36 -2.50 10.36
CA LEU A 193 20.04 -3.19 9.27
C LEU A 193 20.72 -2.19 8.31
N ALA A 194 19.97 -1.16 7.89
CA ALA A 194 20.46 -0.12 7.00
C ALA A 194 21.63 0.65 7.64
N HIS A 195 21.52 0.98 8.93
CA HIS A 195 22.57 1.65 9.68
C HIS A 195 23.84 0.80 9.75
N ALA A 196 23.71 -0.47 10.12
CA ALA A 196 24.84 -1.37 10.27
C ALA A 196 25.55 -1.66 8.93
N MET A 197 24.79 -1.73 7.84
CA MET A 197 25.33 -2.00 6.50
C MET A 197 25.77 -0.74 5.74
N GLY A 198 25.44 0.46 6.25
CA GLY A 198 25.75 1.73 5.60
C GLY A 198 25.01 1.95 4.28
N THR A 199 23.93 1.21 4.03
CA THR A 199 23.12 1.29 2.81
C THR A 199 21.62 1.17 3.13
N GLU A 200 20.78 1.86 2.38
CA GLU A 200 19.33 1.74 2.46
C GLU A 200 18.74 0.79 1.40
N ASN A 201 19.59 0.25 0.52
CA ASN A 201 19.17 -0.68 -0.51
C ASN A 201 18.94 -2.07 0.11
N ILE A 202 17.70 -2.56 0.07
CA ILE A 202 17.32 -3.85 0.65
C ILE A 202 18.02 -5.04 -0.04
N VAL A 203 18.36 -4.93 -1.32
CA VAL A 203 19.05 -5.98 -2.07
C VAL A 203 20.48 -6.10 -1.55
N ASP A 204 21.21 -4.98 -1.39
CA ASP A 204 22.57 -4.95 -0.85
C ASP A 204 22.62 -5.46 0.59
N ILE A 205 21.63 -5.05 1.42
CA ILE A 205 21.51 -5.54 2.80
C ILE A 205 21.34 -7.06 2.84
N MET A 206 20.44 -7.59 2.00
CA MET A 206 20.17 -9.03 1.97
C MET A 206 21.34 -9.81 1.38
N MET A 207 22.01 -9.28 0.34
CA MET A 207 23.20 -9.90 -0.23
C MET A 207 24.33 -9.96 0.82
N GLY A 208 24.58 -8.88 1.54
CA GLY A 208 25.64 -8.81 2.55
C GLY A 208 25.38 -9.63 3.81
N THR A 209 24.09 -9.89 4.17
CA THR A 209 23.75 -10.61 5.40
C THR A 209 23.35 -12.06 5.18
N SER A 210 22.55 -12.32 4.16
CA SER A 210 21.92 -13.64 3.90
C SER A 210 22.30 -14.21 2.53
N GLY A 211 23.15 -13.50 1.80
CA GLY A 211 23.62 -13.89 0.48
C GLY A 211 22.46 -13.98 -0.54
N ILE A 212 22.70 -14.72 -1.61
CA ILE A 212 21.74 -14.88 -2.71
C ILE A 212 20.38 -15.43 -2.26
N ILE A 213 20.32 -16.21 -1.19
CA ILE A 213 19.08 -16.75 -0.63
C ILE A 213 18.20 -15.62 -0.11
N GLY A 214 18.79 -14.64 0.58
CA GLY A 214 18.08 -13.44 1.05
C GLY A 214 17.50 -12.64 -0.11
N VAL A 215 18.25 -12.45 -1.17
CA VAL A 215 17.81 -11.73 -2.38
C VAL A 215 16.67 -12.49 -3.07
N ILE A 216 16.75 -13.81 -3.24
CA ILE A 216 15.69 -14.64 -3.81
C ILE A 216 14.38 -14.47 -3.03
N ILE A 217 14.47 -14.44 -1.70
CA ILE A 217 13.27 -14.27 -0.84
C ILE A 217 12.67 -12.87 -0.97
N VAL A 218 13.50 -11.81 -1.06
CA VAL A 218 13.04 -10.45 -1.33
C VAL A 218 12.33 -10.40 -2.68
N VAL A 219 12.96 -10.89 -3.74
CA VAL A 219 12.39 -10.96 -5.09
C VAL A 219 11.05 -11.68 -5.11
N ALA A 220 10.97 -12.86 -4.50
CA ALA A 220 9.74 -13.63 -4.41
C ALA A 220 8.63 -12.89 -3.64
N SER A 221 8.98 -12.19 -2.55
CA SER A 221 8.03 -11.43 -1.75
C SER A 221 7.46 -10.23 -2.50
N THR A 222 8.26 -9.56 -3.34
CA THR A 222 7.81 -8.41 -4.13
C THR A 222 6.76 -8.78 -5.18
N VAL A 223 6.82 -9.96 -5.76
CA VAL A 223 5.80 -10.45 -6.73
C VAL A 223 4.41 -10.43 -6.10
N LYS A 224 4.29 -10.95 -4.88
CA LYS A 224 3.00 -11.01 -4.19
C LYS A 224 2.47 -9.65 -3.79
N LEU A 225 3.33 -8.77 -3.31
CA LEU A 225 2.93 -7.42 -2.94
C LEU A 225 2.48 -6.62 -4.17
N ASN A 226 3.16 -6.79 -5.30
CA ASN A 226 2.84 -6.11 -6.54
C ASN A 226 1.53 -6.58 -7.18
N ASP A 227 1.19 -7.86 -7.07
CA ASP A 227 -0.13 -8.36 -7.45
C ASP A 227 -1.26 -7.60 -6.73
N ILE A 228 -1.12 -7.44 -5.41
CA ILE A 228 -2.08 -6.70 -4.57
C ILE A 228 -2.14 -5.22 -4.93
N ASN A 229 -1.00 -4.59 -5.17
CA ASN A 229 -0.92 -3.19 -5.54
C ASN A 229 -1.63 -2.92 -6.86
N LEU A 230 -1.36 -3.72 -7.88
CA LEU A 230 -1.96 -3.56 -9.20
C LEU A 230 -3.47 -3.86 -9.19
N TYR A 231 -3.88 -4.89 -8.46
CA TYR A 231 -5.30 -5.17 -8.26
C TYR A 231 -6.03 -4.02 -7.57
N SER A 232 -5.45 -3.51 -6.47
CA SER A 232 -6.08 -2.44 -5.68
C SER A 232 -6.12 -1.11 -6.43
N SER A 233 -5.06 -0.78 -7.20
CA SER A 233 -5.03 0.42 -8.04
C SER A 233 -6.11 0.37 -9.13
N SER A 234 -6.28 -0.79 -9.79
CA SER A 234 -7.32 -0.97 -10.80
C SER A 234 -8.74 -0.79 -10.24
N LEU A 235 -8.97 -1.28 -9.02
CA LEU A 235 -10.25 -1.12 -8.34
C LEU A 235 -10.50 0.33 -7.88
N GLY A 236 -9.46 1.01 -7.38
CA GLY A 236 -9.51 2.44 -7.02
C GLY A 236 -9.86 3.31 -8.22
N LEU A 237 -9.16 3.11 -9.33
CA LEU A 237 -9.39 3.84 -10.57
C LEU A 237 -10.76 3.54 -11.18
N ALA A 238 -11.21 2.28 -11.19
CA ALA A 238 -12.56 1.92 -11.64
C ALA A 238 -13.64 2.62 -10.80
N THR A 239 -13.44 2.70 -9.47
CA THR A 239 -14.36 3.40 -8.57
C THR A 239 -14.40 4.89 -8.86
N MET A 240 -13.25 5.52 -9.10
CA MET A 240 -13.13 6.92 -9.46
C MET A 240 -13.85 7.23 -10.78
N ILE A 241 -13.57 6.47 -11.83
CA ILE A 241 -14.17 6.67 -13.15
C ILE A 241 -15.70 6.47 -13.11
N ASN A 242 -16.14 5.43 -12.41
CA ASN A 242 -17.58 5.20 -12.23
C ASN A 242 -18.26 6.35 -11.47
N ALA A 243 -17.63 6.88 -10.43
CA ALA A 243 -18.21 7.96 -9.63
C ALA A 243 -18.26 9.29 -10.39
N LEU A 244 -17.24 9.60 -11.21
CA LEU A 244 -17.14 10.87 -11.96
C LEU A 244 -17.93 10.84 -13.28
N PHE A 245 -17.79 9.76 -14.04
CA PHE A 245 -18.27 9.67 -15.42
C PHE A 245 -19.46 8.73 -15.59
N ASN A 246 -19.86 8.03 -14.54
CA ASN A 246 -20.91 7.01 -14.55
C ASN A 246 -20.68 5.89 -15.60
N LYS A 247 -19.39 5.62 -15.90
CA LYS A 247 -18.96 4.61 -16.87
C LYS A 247 -18.34 3.42 -16.16
N ALA A 248 -18.76 2.22 -16.55
CA ALA A 248 -18.10 0.99 -16.17
C ALA A 248 -16.99 0.68 -17.18
N ILE A 249 -15.76 0.58 -16.71
CA ILE A 249 -14.60 0.20 -17.53
C ILE A 249 -14.19 -1.23 -17.18
N SER A 250 -13.73 -1.98 -18.18
CA SER A 250 -13.25 -3.34 -17.97
C SER A 250 -12.04 -3.33 -17.02
N ARG A 251 -12.09 -4.18 -16.01
CA ARG A 251 -11.01 -4.31 -15.03
C ARG A 251 -9.69 -4.68 -15.71
N ASN A 252 -9.72 -5.62 -16.66
CA ASN A 252 -8.52 -6.07 -17.35
C ASN A 252 -7.82 -4.92 -18.11
N GLY A 253 -8.59 -4.04 -18.77
CA GLY A 253 -8.03 -2.86 -19.42
C GLY A 253 -7.35 -1.91 -18.44
N LEU A 254 -7.95 -1.71 -17.24
CA LEU A 254 -7.34 -0.89 -16.18
C LEU A 254 -6.07 -1.53 -15.61
N VAL A 255 -6.06 -2.85 -15.42
CA VAL A 255 -4.87 -3.58 -14.96
C VAL A 255 -3.73 -3.42 -15.95
N TRP A 256 -3.97 -3.57 -17.26
CA TRP A 256 -2.97 -3.35 -18.30
C TRP A 256 -2.44 -1.91 -18.28
N ALA A 257 -3.33 -0.93 -18.28
CA ALA A 257 -2.92 0.48 -18.29
C ALA A 257 -2.06 0.83 -17.05
N LEU A 258 -2.50 0.42 -15.86
CA LEU A 258 -1.78 0.71 -14.62
C LEU A 258 -0.50 -0.12 -14.46
N GLY A 259 -0.49 -1.36 -14.96
CA GLY A 259 0.70 -2.20 -14.98
C GLY A 259 1.80 -1.60 -15.88
N ILE A 260 1.42 -1.10 -17.07
CA ILE A 260 2.35 -0.39 -17.95
C ILE A 260 2.86 0.89 -17.28
N VAL A 261 1.98 1.71 -16.71
CA VAL A 261 2.38 2.93 -16.00
C VAL A 261 3.32 2.62 -14.83
N GLY A 262 3.00 1.63 -14.01
CA GLY A 262 3.86 1.24 -12.89
C GLY A 262 5.21 0.67 -13.34
N THR A 263 5.25 -0.09 -14.44
CA THR A 263 6.49 -0.56 -15.05
C THR A 263 7.34 0.61 -15.57
N LEU A 264 6.71 1.60 -16.22
CA LEU A 264 7.41 2.82 -16.66
C LEU A 264 7.97 3.61 -15.47
N LEU A 265 7.19 3.77 -14.39
CA LEU A 265 7.67 4.40 -13.16
C LEU A 265 8.91 3.69 -12.59
N SER A 266 8.93 2.36 -12.63
CA SER A 266 10.10 1.59 -12.24
C SER A 266 11.30 1.92 -13.14
N VAL A 267 11.13 1.84 -14.46
CA VAL A 267 12.20 2.09 -15.46
C VAL A 267 12.78 3.49 -15.35
N ILE A 268 11.96 4.52 -15.12
CA ILE A 268 12.44 5.89 -14.93
C ILE A 268 13.04 6.17 -13.54
N GLY A 269 13.09 5.16 -12.67
CA GLY A 269 13.76 5.25 -11.38
C GLY A 269 12.95 5.89 -10.26
N ILE A 270 11.66 5.55 -10.14
CA ILE A 270 10.81 6.02 -9.02
C ILE A 270 11.46 5.75 -7.64
N ILE A 271 12.31 4.74 -7.54
CA ILE A 271 13.02 4.40 -6.32
C ILE A 271 13.94 5.54 -5.84
N ASN A 272 14.52 6.31 -6.76
CA ASN A 272 15.37 7.47 -6.43
C ASN A 272 14.55 8.64 -5.84
N TYR A 273 13.24 8.65 -6.08
CA TYR A 273 12.27 9.63 -5.56
C TYR A 273 11.40 9.03 -4.45
N PHE A 274 11.80 7.91 -3.87
CA PHE A 274 11.01 7.15 -2.90
C PHE A 274 10.59 7.99 -1.68
N THR A 275 11.49 8.78 -1.12
CA THR A 275 11.19 9.67 0.01
C THR A 275 10.12 10.71 -0.34
N ASN A 276 10.18 11.30 -1.54
CA ASN A 276 9.19 12.26 -2.00
C ASN A 276 7.83 11.61 -2.21
N PHE A 277 7.82 10.40 -2.76
CA PHE A 277 6.61 9.58 -2.90
C PHE A 277 5.98 9.26 -1.55
N LEU A 278 6.77 8.83 -0.56
CA LEU A 278 6.28 8.57 0.80
C LEU A 278 5.73 9.83 1.47
N THR A 279 6.39 10.97 1.29
CA THR A 279 5.92 12.27 1.82
C THR A 279 4.57 12.64 1.22
N LEU A 280 4.39 12.47 -0.08
CA LEU A 280 3.10 12.70 -0.76
C LEU A 280 1.99 11.83 -0.14
N LEU A 281 2.27 10.53 0.08
CA LEU A 281 1.31 9.62 0.69
C LEU A 281 1.00 10.00 2.14
N GLY A 282 2.02 10.38 2.90
CA GLY A 282 1.89 10.83 4.30
C GLY A 282 1.02 12.06 4.45
N VAL A 283 1.04 12.98 3.48
CA VAL A 283 0.18 14.16 3.46
C VAL A 283 -1.23 13.83 2.96
N ALA A 284 -1.38 12.96 1.98
CA ALA A 284 -2.67 12.72 1.31
C ALA A 284 -3.59 11.74 2.08
N ILE A 285 -3.05 10.66 2.64
CA ILE A 285 -3.87 9.56 3.17
C ILE A 285 -4.44 9.83 4.58
N PRO A 286 -3.67 10.34 5.58
CA PRO A 286 -4.17 10.51 6.94
C PRO A 286 -5.37 11.45 7.05
N PRO A 287 -5.45 12.60 6.36
CA PRO A 287 -6.63 13.46 6.40
C PRO A 287 -7.89 12.76 5.91
N VAL A 288 -7.78 11.98 4.83
CA VAL A 288 -8.90 11.20 4.28
C VAL A 288 -9.39 10.17 5.30
N ALA A 289 -8.46 9.44 5.91
CA ALA A 289 -8.78 8.46 6.95
C ALA A 289 -9.43 9.13 8.17
N GLY A 290 -8.90 10.27 8.62
CA GLY A 290 -9.42 11.06 9.74
C GLY A 290 -10.87 11.50 9.52
N ILE A 291 -11.18 12.05 8.34
CA ILE A 291 -12.54 12.46 7.98
C ILE A 291 -13.51 11.27 8.04
N MET A 292 -13.12 10.12 7.47
CA MET A 292 -13.96 8.91 7.49
C MET A 292 -14.20 8.38 8.90
N VAL A 293 -13.17 8.40 9.75
CA VAL A 293 -13.27 7.95 11.15
C VAL A 293 -14.20 8.86 11.94
N VAL A 294 -14.01 10.16 11.84
CA VAL A 294 -14.85 11.16 12.55
C VAL A 294 -16.30 11.04 12.11
N ASP A 295 -16.56 10.98 10.80
CA ASP A 295 -17.95 10.89 10.30
C ASP A 295 -18.62 9.57 10.71
N TYR A 296 -17.92 8.43 10.61
CA TYR A 296 -18.49 7.13 10.93
C TYR A 296 -18.71 6.90 12.43
N PHE A 297 -17.76 7.28 13.28
CA PHE A 297 -17.80 6.94 14.71
C PHE A 297 -18.36 8.07 15.57
N ILE A 298 -18.10 9.35 15.22
CA ILE A 298 -18.48 10.50 16.01
C ILE A 298 -19.77 11.12 15.49
N LEU A 299 -19.78 11.59 14.24
CA LEU A 299 -20.93 12.29 13.66
C LEU A 299 -22.08 11.34 13.30
N LYS A 300 -21.77 10.11 12.87
CA LYS A 300 -22.75 9.05 12.58
C LYS A 300 -23.84 9.43 11.58
N ARG A 301 -23.58 10.37 10.65
CA ARG A 301 -24.60 10.95 9.73
C ARG A 301 -25.34 9.90 8.92
N SER A 302 -24.62 8.99 8.30
CA SER A 302 -25.20 7.95 7.45
C SER A 302 -25.52 6.66 8.19
N ARG A 303 -25.56 6.69 9.53
CA ARG A 303 -25.70 5.48 10.34
C ARG A 303 -27.01 4.74 10.06
N ALA A 304 -28.13 5.45 10.05
CA ALA A 304 -29.44 4.84 9.79
C ALA A 304 -29.51 4.19 8.39
N THR A 305 -28.93 4.86 7.38
CA THR A 305 -28.88 4.37 6.00
C THR A 305 -28.01 3.09 5.90
N LEU A 306 -26.87 3.07 6.57
CA LEU A 306 -25.97 1.91 6.59
C LEU A 306 -26.57 0.74 7.38
N ASP A 307 -27.21 1.01 8.51
CA ASP A 307 -27.89 -0.03 9.31
C ASP A 307 -29.08 -0.64 8.55
N ALA A 308 -29.87 0.16 7.85
CA ALA A 308 -30.96 -0.32 6.99
C ALA A 308 -30.45 -1.15 5.79
N SER A 309 -29.38 -0.71 5.15
CA SER A 309 -28.71 -1.44 4.06
C SER A 309 -28.19 -2.80 4.52
N ARG A 310 -27.54 -2.84 5.67
CA ARG A 310 -27.03 -4.08 6.24
C ARG A 310 -28.16 -5.06 6.59
N ALA A 311 -29.28 -4.58 7.12
CA ALA A 311 -30.43 -5.42 7.44
C ALA A 311 -31.06 -6.05 6.19
N LYS A 312 -31.02 -5.36 5.04
CA LYS A 312 -31.54 -5.85 3.75
C LYS A 312 -30.50 -6.68 2.96
N GLY A 313 -29.22 -6.62 3.30
CA GLY A 313 -28.14 -7.23 2.51
C GLY A 313 -27.88 -6.53 1.16
N GLU A 314 -28.39 -5.33 0.97
CA GLU A 314 -28.30 -4.55 -0.26
C GLU A 314 -27.45 -3.29 -0.07
N LEU A 315 -26.97 -2.70 -1.17
CA LEU A 315 -26.27 -1.42 -1.11
C LEU A 315 -27.23 -0.30 -0.73
N PRO A 316 -26.79 0.73 0.03
CA PRO A 316 -27.63 1.86 0.35
C PRO A 316 -28.10 2.59 -0.90
N GLU A 317 -29.41 2.77 -1.06
CA GLU A 317 -30.02 3.35 -2.26
C GLU A 317 -29.67 4.83 -2.46
N LYS A 318 -29.56 5.60 -1.37
CA LYS A 318 -29.29 7.04 -1.44
C LYS A 318 -27.83 7.33 -1.24
N VAL A 319 -27.22 7.98 -2.23
CA VAL A 319 -25.85 8.52 -2.19
C VAL A 319 -25.93 10.00 -2.57
N GLU A 320 -25.54 10.87 -1.67
CA GLU A 320 -25.39 12.28 -1.98
C GLU A 320 -24.18 12.52 -2.89
N LYS A 321 -24.25 13.52 -3.79
CA LYS A 321 -23.14 13.88 -4.64
C LYS A 321 -21.92 14.33 -3.81
N TRP A 322 -22.17 15.21 -2.86
CA TRP A 322 -21.22 15.67 -1.85
C TRP A 322 -21.85 15.54 -0.48
N ASN A 323 -21.11 15.08 0.50
CA ASN A 323 -21.59 15.08 1.87
C ASN A 323 -21.55 16.53 2.39
N PRO A 324 -22.68 17.12 2.80
CA PRO A 324 -22.71 18.53 3.17
C PRO A 324 -21.80 18.79 4.38
N SER A 325 -21.04 19.89 4.33
CA SER A 325 -20.31 20.39 5.48
C SER A 325 -21.25 20.63 6.66
N PRO A 326 -20.82 20.52 7.93
CA PRO A 326 -21.62 20.88 9.09
C PRO A 326 -22.24 22.27 9.02
N SER A 327 -21.58 23.19 8.31
CA SER A 327 -22.04 24.57 8.10
C SER A 327 -23.14 24.71 7.04
N SER A 328 -23.32 23.72 6.17
CA SER A 328 -24.35 23.71 5.12
C SER A 328 -25.54 22.81 5.45
N ALA A 329 -25.47 21.99 6.48
CA ALA A 329 -26.63 21.34 7.06
C ALA A 329 -27.47 22.43 7.71
N GLY A 330 -28.37 23.00 6.95
CA GLY A 330 -29.38 23.93 7.46
C GLY A 330 -29.95 23.41 8.77
N SER A 331 -30.22 24.35 9.67
CA SER A 331 -30.72 24.22 11.03
C SER A 331 -31.29 22.84 11.39
N PRO A 332 -30.87 22.24 12.50
CA PRO A 332 -31.52 21.02 12.95
C PRO A 332 -33.03 21.31 13.00
N VAL A 333 -33.80 20.55 12.23
CA VAL A 333 -35.25 20.51 12.43
C VAL A 333 -35.42 20.13 13.89
N SER A 334 -35.85 21.10 14.69
CA SER A 334 -35.97 20.92 16.12
C SER A 334 -36.90 19.72 16.36
N PRO A 335 -36.54 18.79 17.26
CA PRO A 335 -37.40 17.65 17.59
C PRO A 335 -38.81 18.06 18.07
N TRP A 336 -39.02 19.34 18.36
CA TRP A 336 -40.23 19.93 18.93
C TRP A 336 -41.22 20.44 17.88
N ALA A 337 -40.94 20.37 16.58
CA ALA A 337 -41.87 20.84 15.53
C ALA A 337 -42.81 19.73 15.04
N ARG A 338 -43.09 18.70 15.82
CA ARG A 338 -44.26 17.83 15.60
C ARG A 338 -45.39 18.32 16.47
N SER A 339 -46.18 19.24 15.95
CA SER A 339 -47.52 19.44 16.45
C SER A 339 -48.34 18.17 16.25
N PRO A 340 -49.06 17.67 17.25
CA PRO A 340 -50.04 16.65 17.01
C PRO A 340 -51.18 17.32 16.22
N ALA A 341 -51.35 16.90 14.96
CA ALA A 341 -52.55 17.23 14.23
C ALA A 341 -53.71 16.42 14.81
N SER A 342 -54.69 17.15 15.24
CA SER A 342 -56.02 16.74 15.67
C SER A 342 -56.72 15.80 14.70
#